data_ba4422bdfe6dfd581ab650b36d8ec88f
#
_entry.id   ba4422bdfe6dfd581ab650b36d8ec88f
#
_cell.length_a   1.000
_cell.length_b   1.000
_cell.length_c   1.000
_cell.angle_alpha   90.00
_cell.angle_beta   90.00
_cell.angle_gamma   90.00
#
_symmetry.space_group_name_H-M   'P 1'
#
loop_
_entity.id
_entity.type
_entity.pdbx_description
1 polymer ?
#
loop_
_entity_poly.entity_id
_entity_poly.type
_entity_poly.pdbx_seq_one_letter_code
_entity_poly.pdbx_strand_id
1 'polypeptide(L)'
;ALFKQEPARDIRLVYFEEKASKEDEQAVKDAVVGLLSDTEEYNENTGTTETVAGFLNTTDLGAFLERNSDITYDTIFRTKNEIVTTFRDSIVSLNPGQTFGPYKENNAYKMSKLVAEKNNGAGKASHILISFVGAERVSPTVTKTKGEARKEANRLLIEAKKSNTVFAELARDNSDGPTASRGGDLGFFQDGEMTPKFNDFVFSNKVDAIGLVETEFGYHIVRVDDKQDIYQIATLSRDVAPSEQTINTIFTQATKFEMEVTENPKEYVSIAKEGNFNVRSVNKLLAMDENLPGLASQRSVVQWAFNEDTDLGAIKRFNVNNGYAIVQLTARYRSGTMTVADASATALPILRKEKKAAWILKNKGGNTLEAFAAASGQSVETASALSVKSPIIPGAGREAYVVGKAFNLTEGVTSSLLVGETGVFLVQLNKKQEGVALDSYATYAAALKAGMQNSIFFSSYNAIKETAIIEDNRAVFY
;
A
#
# COMPACT_ATOMS: atom_id res chain seq x y z
N ALA A 1 1.02 -32.56 -15.79
CA ALA A 1 1.52 -31.39 -15.04
C ALA A 1 0.54 -30.83 -14.00
N LEU A 2 -0.80 -30.92 -14.23
CA LEU A 2 -1.83 -30.34 -13.35
C LEU A 2 -1.88 -30.88 -11.90
N PHE A 3 -1.34 -32.09 -11.67
CA PHE A 3 -1.39 -32.76 -10.36
C PHE A 3 -0.01 -33.12 -9.83
N LYS A 4 1.02 -32.40 -10.22
CA LYS A 4 2.34 -32.47 -9.61
C LYS A 4 2.43 -31.47 -8.46
N GLN A 5 3.11 -31.83 -7.41
CA GLN A 5 3.41 -30.98 -6.25
C GLN A 5 4.91 -30.92 -6.00
N GLU A 6 5.37 -29.79 -5.49
CA GLU A 6 6.71 -29.62 -4.93
C GLU A 6 6.78 -30.16 -3.51
N PRO A 7 7.97 -30.42 -2.97
CA PRO A 7 8.12 -30.75 -1.57
C PRO A 7 7.53 -29.63 -0.71
N ALA A 8 6.68 -29.97 0.22
CA ALA A 8 6.05 -29.00 1.12
C ALA A 8 5.95 -29.55 2.54
N ARG A 9 5.70 -28.66 3.48
CA ARG A 9 5.48 -28.96 4.89
C ARG A 9 4.22 -28.29 5.38
N ASP A 10 3.49 -28.97 6.29
CA ASP A 10 2.49 -28.27 7.10
C ASP A 10 3.06 -28.13 8.51
N ILE A 11 2.91 -26.95 9.07
CA ILE A 11 3.26 -26.65 10.44
C ILE A 11 2.07 -26.02 11.15
N ARG A 12 2.05 -26.12 12.46
CA ARG A 12 1.19 -25.31 13.32
C ARG A 12 2.02 -24.65 14.40
N LEU A 13 1.58 -23.50 14.86
CA LEU A 13 2.29 -22.73 15.85
C LEU A 13 1.37 -21.99 16.80
N VAL A 14 1.85 -21.77 18.02
CA VAL A 14 1.33 -20.76 18.96
C VAL A 14 2.38 -19.68 19.08
N TYR A 15 1.94 -18.42 18.95
CA TYR A 15 2.82 -17.26 19.07
C TYR A 15 2.56 -16.55 20.40
N PHE A 16 3.61 -16.38 21.18
CA PHE A 16 3.66 -15.63 22.42
C PHE A 16 4.29 -14.26 22.13
N GLU A 17 3.43 -13.28 21.92
CA GLU A 17 3.86 -11.92 21.59
C GLU A 17 4.26 -11.16 22.85
N GLU A 18 5.47 -10.57 22.86
CA GLU A 18 5.94 -9.66 23.90
C GLU A 18 5.25 -8.29 23.72
N LYS A 19 3.97 -8.25 24.09
CA LYS A 19 3.14 -7.06 24.05
C LYS A 19 2.98 -6.49 25.46
N ALA A 20 3.02 -5.16 25.56
CA ALA A 20 2.78 -4.47 26.82
C ALA A 20 1.43 -4.88 27.44
N SER A 21 1.44 -5.13 28.73
CA SER A 21 0.27 -5.39 29.55
C SER A 21 -0.53 -4.11 29.82
N LYS A 22 -1.72 -4.24 30.41
CA LYS A 22 -2.48 -3.07 30.87
C LYS A 22 -1.78 -2.34 32.02
N GLU A 23 -1.05 -3.07 32.82
CA GLU A 23 -0.24 -2.57 33.91
C GLU A 23 0.94 -1.74 33.36
N ASP A 24 1.60 -2.22 32.30
CA ASP A 24 2.64 -1.47 31.61
C ASP A 24 2.11 -0.17 30.99
N GLU A 25 0.93 -0.26 30.31
CA GLU A 25 0.26 0.91 29.75
C GLU A 25 -0.06 1.96 30.84
N GLN A 26 -0.55 1.51 31.99
CA GLN A 26 -0.87 2.41 33.11
C GLN A 26 0.40 3.02 33.71
N ALA A 27 1.45 2.22 33.88
CA ALA A 27 2.72 2.69 34.37
C ALA A 27 3.34 3.78 33.49
N VAL A 28 3.30 3.62 32.17
CA VAL A 28 3.78 4.65 31.21
C VAL A 28 2.92 5.90 31.28
N LYS A 29 1.60 5.76 31.38
CA LYS A 29 0.68 6.91 31.57
C LYS A 29 0.97 7.67 32.84
N ASP A 30 1.16 6.95 33.93
CA ASP A 30 1.45 7.55 35.25
C ASP A 30 2.85 8.23 35.25
N ALA A 31 3.83 7.64 34.56
CA ALA A 31 5.13 8.25 34.37
C ALA A 31 5.03 9.58 33.59
N VAL A 32 4.23 9.63 32.50
CA VAL A 32 3.99 10.88 31.76
C VAL A 32 3.31 11.93 32.63
N VAL A 33 2.35 11.52 33.44
CA VAL A 33 1.69 12.44 34.42
C VAL A 33 2.66 12.91 35.47
N GLY A 34 3.52 12.04 36.01
CA GLY A 34 4.53 12.37 36.99
C GLY A 34 5.55 13.41 36.53
N LEU A 35 5.86 13.41 35.22
CA LEU A 35 6.76 14.38 34.60
C LEU A 35 6.16 15.78 34.40
N LEU A 36 4.89 15.99 34.71
CA LEU A 36 4.24 17.31 34.55
C LEU A 36 4.64 18.31 35.59
N SER A 37 4.72 17.88 36.86
CA SER A 37 4.98 18.73 38.02
C SER A 37 6.45 18.72 38.37
N ASP A 38 6.87 19.75 39.10
CA ASP A 38 8.20 19.83 39.65
C ASP A 38 8.43 18.70 40.65
N THR A 39 9.64 18.15 40.64
CA THR A 39 10.10 17.09 41.54
C THR A 39 11.30 17.54 42.32
N GLU A 40 11.50 16.98 43.52
CA GLU A 40 12.71 17.19 44.29
C GLU A 40 13.67 16.03 44.06
N GLU A 41 14.86 16.33 43.55
CA GLU A 41 15.92 15.35 43.30
C GLU A 41 17.13 15.64 44.21
N TYR A 42 17.66 14.58 44.84
CA TYR A 42 18.87 14.69 45.64
C TYR A 42 20.11 14.64 44.73
N ASN A 43 20.88 15.70 44.70
CA ASN A 43 22.13 15.79 43.95
C ASN A 43 23.28 15.25 44.80
N GLU A 44 23.78 14.06 44.48
CA GLU A 44 24.88 13.41 45.20
C GLU A 44 26.19 14.23 45.17
N ASN A 45 26.40 15.03 44.09
CA ASN A 45 27.62 15.82 43.93
C ASN A 45 27.64 17.06 44.86
N THR A 46 26.48 17.64 45.11
CA THR A 46 26.36 18.84 45.97
C THR A 46 25.90 18.52 47.39
N GLY A 47 25.34 17.32 47.61
CA GLY A 47 24.74 16.90 48.87
C GLY A 47 23.46 17.66 49.23
N THR A 48 22.81 18.28 48.25
CA THR A 48 21.59 19.09 48.40
C THR A 48 20.43 18.54 47.60
N THR A 49 19.22 18.77 48.10
CA THR A 49 18.00 18.50 47.32
C THR A 49 17.70 19.71 46.43
N GLU A 50 17.55 19.49 45.17
CA GLU A 50 17.27 20.52 44.18
C GLU A 50 15.88 20.27 43.54
N THR A 51 15.14 21.36 43.32
CA THR A 51 13.87 21.28 42.59
C THR A 51 14.13 21.18 41.10
N VAL A 52 13.73 20.08 40.48
CA VAL A 52 13.77 19.87 39.02
C VAL A 52 12.41 20.23 38.44
N ALA A 53 12.41 21.21 37.55
CA ALA A 53 11.18 21.70 36.95
C ALA A 53 10.54 20.65 36.04
N GLY A 54 9.25 20.39 36.22
CA GLY A 54 8.47 19.51 35.38
C GLY A 54 8.07 20.15 34.03
N PHE A 55 7.41 19.39 33.19
CA PHE A 55 7.02 19.82 31.82
C PHE A 55 6.17 21.11 31.79
N LEU A 56 5.36 21.34 32.86
CA LEU A 56 4.55 22.54 32.95
C LEU A 56 5.41 23.79 33.18
N ASN A 57 6.45 23.69 34.00
CA ASN A 57 7.19 24.82 34.55
C ASN A 57 8.60 25.01 33.96
N THR A 58 9.11 23.99 33.22
CA THR A 58 10.44 24.09 32.62
C THR A 58 10.55 25.25 31.66
N THR A 59 11.64 26.00 31.75
CA THR A 59 12.00 27.07 30.82
C THR A 59 12.86 26.57 29.66
N ASP A 60 13.51 25.40 29.81
CA ASP A 60 14.28 24.73 28.78
C ASP A 60 13.56 23.44 28.35
N LEU A 61 12.60 23.61 27.44
CA LEU A 61 11.84 22.51 26.85
C LEU A 61 12.73 21.55 26.06
N GLY A 62 13.82 22.06 25.45
CA GLY A 62 14.74 21.25 24.66
C GLY A 62 15.44 20.21 25.54
N ALA A 63 16.17 20.68 26.57
CA ALA A 63 16.87 19.82 27.51
C ALA A 63 15.92 18.90 28.31
N PHE A 64 14.71 19.39 28.63
CA PHE A 64 13.69 18.56 29.30
C PHE A 64 13.23 17.40 28.44
N LEU A 65 12.86 17.67 27.18
CA LEU A 65 12.33 16.64 26.26
C LEU A 65 13.43 15.69 25.79
N GLU A 66 14.67 16.15 25.65
CA GLU A 66 15.81 15.27 25.34
C GLU A 66 16.02 14.20 26.42
N ARG A 67 15.79 14.53 27.68
CA ARG A 67 15.93 13.56 28.80
C ARG A 67 14.71 12.69 29.03
N ASN A 68 13.51 13.19 28.74
CA ASN A 68 12.26 12.58 29.20
C ASN A 68 11.32 12.12 28.09
N SER A 69 11.63 12.39 26.82
CA SER A 69 10.74 12.05 25.69
C SER A 69 11.41 11.08 24.72
N ASP A 70 10.64 10.16 24.20
CA ASP A 70 11.10 9.20 23.18
C ASP A 70 11.05 9.81 21.75
N ILE A 71 10.58 11.05 21.61
CA ILE A 71 10.61 11.81 20.36
C ILE A 71 11.41 13.10 20.53
N THR A 72 12.09 13.51 19.46
CA THR A 72 12.88 14.75 19.43
C THR A 72 11.97 15.98 19.43
N TYR A 73 12.35 17.01 20.20
CA TYR A 73 11.66 18.29 20.17
C TYR A 73 11.98 19.07 18.89
N ASP A 74 10.93 19.48 18.22
CA ASP A 74 10.96 20.28 17.01
C ASP A 74 10.48 21.70 17.34
N THR A 75 11.33 22.69 17.10
CA THR A 75 11.04 24.11 17.36
C THR A 75 10.36 24.83 16.20
N ILE A 76 10.03 24.10 15.12
CA ILE A 76 9.44 24.66 13.90
C ILE A 76 7.97 25.04 14.14
N PHE A 77 7.60 26.22 13.68
CA PHE A 77 6.19 26.59 13.58
C PHE A 77 5.51 25.85 12.45
N ARG A 78 4.28 25.40 12.68
CA ARG A 78 3.45 24.69 11.69
C ARG A 78 2.07 25.28 11.61
N THR A 79 1.51 25.30 10.41
CA THR A 79 0.07 25.56 10.24
C THR A 79 -0.74 24.42 10.87
N LYS A 80 -2.00 24.68 11.19
CA LYS A 80 -2.89 23.65 11.76
C LYS A 80 -2.92 22.37 10.93
N ASN A 81 -2.89 22.48 9.60
CA ASN A 81 -2.96 21.32 8.69
C ASN A 81 -1.68 20.47 8.66
N GLU A 82 -0.54 21.06 8.99
CA GLU A 82 0.75 20.36 9.07
C GLU A 82 0.98 19.65 10.41
N ILE A 83 0.14 19.91 11.42
CA ILE A 83 0.20 19.22 12.71
C ILE A 83 -0.39 17.83 12.56
N VAL A 84 0.47 16.79 12.61
CA VAL A 84 0.11 15.39 12.37
C VAL A 84 -0.30 14.74 13.70
N THR A 85 -1.52 14.97 14.13
CA THR A 85 -2.17 14.27 15.25
C THR A 85 -3.68 14.35 15.11
N THR A 86 -4.39 13.36 15.63
CA THR A 86 -5.86 13.39 15.71
C THR A 86 -6.38 14.41 16.72
N PHE A 87 -5.53 14.88 17.62
CA PHE A 87 -5.85 15.83 18.70
C PHE A 87 -5.47 17.29 18.35
N ARG A 88 -5.08 17.58 17.12
CA ARG A 88 -4.62 18.91 16.71
C ARG A 88 -5.60 20.02 17.06
N ASP A 89 -6.90 19.81 16.88
CA ASP A 89 -7.92 20.83 17.17
C ASP A 89 -7.94 21.22 18.65
N SER A 90 -7.78 20.23 19.54
CA SER A 90 -7.68 20.46 20.97
C SER A 90 -6.39 21.17 21.37
N ILE A 91 -5.26 20.84 20.70
CA ILE A 91 -3.95 21.42 20.99
C ILE A 91 -3.86 22.87 20.54
N VAL A 92 -4.34 23.19 19.31
CA VAL A 92 -4.31 24.56 18.78
C VAL A 92 -5.34 25.50 19.43
N SER A 93 -6.32 24.95 20.16
CA SER A 93 -7.28 25.75 20.94
C SER A 93 -6.75 26.16 22.32
N LEU A 94 -5.57 25.69 22.73
CA LEU A 94 -4.93 26.10 23.98
C LEU A 94 -4.42 27.54 23.88
N ASN A 95 -4.22 28.15 25.05
CA ASN A 95 -3.39 29.36 25.12
C ASN A 95 -1.90 28.95 25.25
N PRO A 96 -0.95 29.77 24.74
CA PRO A 96 0.47 29.54 24.97
C PRO A 96 0.82 29.25 26.41
N GLY A 97 1.59 28.21 26.65
CA GLY A 97 1.93 27.68 27.97
C GLY A 97 1.01 26.58 28.51
N GLN A 98 -0.20 26.41 27.96
CA GLN A 98 -1.13 25.36 28.37
C GLN A 98 -0.80 24.02 27.72
N THR A 99 -1.24 22.92 28.34
CA THR A 99 -1.02 21.55 27.91
C THR A 99 -2.32 20.81 27.66
N PHE A 100 -2.26 19.84 26.74
CA PHE A 100 -3.32 18.89 26.44
C PHE A 100 -2.82 17.45 26.59
N GLY A 101 -3.58 16.61 27.32
CA GLY A 101 -3.25 15.19 27.54
C GLY A 101 -3.37 14.80 29.03
N PRO A 102 -2.91 13.60 29.43
CA PRO A 102 -2.25 12.62 28.57
C PRO A 102 -3.22 11.97 27.58
N TYR A 103 -2.79 11.77 26.35
CA TYR A 103 -3.54 11.05 25.32
C TYR A 103 -2.70 9.92 24.71
N LYS A 104 -3.36 8.85 24.27
CA LYS A 104 -2.69 7.71 23.61
C LYS A 104 -2.79 7.84 22.09
N GLU A 105 -1.65 7.79 21.40
CA GLU A 105 -1.55 7.80 19.96
C GLU A 105 -0.32 7.02 19.52
N ASN A 106 -0.46 6.16 18.47
CA ASN A 106 0.63 5.35 17.91
C ASN A 106 1.41 4.54 18.95
N ASN A 107 0.68 3.89 19.86
CA ASN A 107 1.27 3.10 20.97
C ASN A 107 2.17 3.89 21.94
N ALA A 108 1.98 5.20 22.04
CA ALA A 108 2.66 6.07 23.00
C ALA A 108 1.64 6.87 23.84
N TYR A 109 1.99 7.21 25.08
CA TYR A 109 1.30 8.24 25.83
C TYR A 109 2.00 9.57 25.61
N LYS A 110 1.21 10.59 25.29
CA LYS A 110 1.70 11.92 24.92
C LYS A 110 1.05 13.02 25.75
N MET A 111 1.82 14.08 25.96
CA MET A 111 1.36 15.35 26.50
C MET A 111 1.89 16.46 25.62
N SER A 112 1.03 17.29 25.05
CA SER A 112 1.43 18.39 24.18
C SER A 112 1.21 19.74 24.86
N LYS A 113 2.18 20.65 24.74
CA LYS A 113 2.15 22.02 25.23
C LYS A 113 2.16 22.97 24.04
N LEU A 114 1.21 23.88 23.95
CA LEU A 114 1.29 24.98 23.00
C LEU A 114 2.35 25.97 23.54
N VAL A 115 3.49 26.04 22.83
CA VAL A 115 4.62 26.90 23.26
C VAL A 115 4.38 28.33 22.81
N ALA A 116 4.01 28.52 21.55
CA ALA A 116 3.75 29.81 20.96
C ALA A 116 2.76 29.70 19.80
N GLU A 117 2.06 30.80 19.56
CA GLU A 117 1.17 31.02 18.42
C GLU A 117 1.55 32.31 17.72
N LYS A 118 1.56 32.34 16.41
CA LYS A 118 1.69 33.54 15.60
C LYS A 118 0.47 33.69 14.70
N ASN A 119 -0.36 34.66 14.98
CA ASN A 119 -1.50 34.97 14.14
C ASN A 119 -1.05 35.40 12.75
N ASN A 120 -1.64 34.80 11.71
CA ASN A 120 -1.26 35.03 10.32
C ASN A 120 0.25 34.84 10.05
N GLY A 121 0.90 33.95 10.78
CA GLY A 121 2.34 33.71 10.69
C GLY A 121 2.78 32.92 9.44
N ALA A 122 1.83 32.33 8.70
CA ALA A 122 2.04 31.82 7.35
C ALA A 122 1.19 32.60 6.35
N GLY A 123 1.82 33.02 5.25
CA GLY A 123 1.17 33.68 4.12
C GLY A 123 1.21 32.81 2.88
N LYS A 124 0.12 32.80 2.11
CA LYS A 124 0.08 32.25 0.77
C LYS A 124 0.01 33.39 -0.22
N ALA A 125 0.84 33.33 -1.28
CA ALA A 125 0.85 34.34 -2.29
C ALA A 125 1.04 33.76 -3.69
N SER A 126 0.48 34.49 -4.68
CA SER A 126 0.79 34.28 -6.08
C SER A 126 1.52 35.51 -6.63
N HIS A 127 2.46 35.30 -7.56
CA HIS A 127 3.18 36.41 -8.16
C HIS A 127 3.37 36.30 -9.66
N ILE A 128 3.58 37.46 -10.28
CA ILE A 128 4.05 37.60 -11.67
C ILE A 128 5.38 38.32 -11.61
N LEU A 129 6.45 37.65 -12.02
CA LEU A 129 7.78 38.23 -12.07
C LEU A 129 8.04 38.82 -13.46
N ILE A 130 8.48 40.06 -13.51
CA ILE A 130 9.01 40.70 -14.73
C ILE A 130 10.47 41.03 -14.48
N SER A 131 11.33 40.18 -15.04
CA SER A 131 12.78 40.32 -14.92
C SER A 131 13.33 41.34 -15.90
N PHE A 132 14.54 41.84 -15.64
CA PHE A 132 15.29 42.75 -16.52
C PHE A 132 16.74 42.33 -16.61
N VAL A 133 17.46 42.81 -17.64
CA VAL A 133 18.89 42.54 -17.83
C VAL A 133 19.67 43.08 -16.64
N GLY A 134 20.42 42.17 -15.99
CA GLY A 134 21.20 42.47 -14.78
C GLY A 134 20.50 42.16 -13.46
N ALA A 135 19.26 41.66 -13.48
CA ALA A 135 18.61 41.09 -12.29
C ALA A 135 19.24 39.74 -11.90
N GLU A 136 19.11 39.36 -10.62
CA GLU A 136 19.63 38.08 -10.17
C GLU A 136 18.83 36.92 -10.80
N ARG A 137 19.54 35.82 -11.13
CA ARG A 137 18.99 34.59 -11.73
C ARG A 137 18.09 34.82 -12.96
N VAL A 138 18.35 35.94 -13.69
CA VAL A 138 17.61 36.26 -14.91
C VAL A 138 17.93 35.24 -16.02
N SER A 139 16.91 34.83 -16.78
CA SER A 139 17.10 33.98 -17.96
C SER A 139 17.88 34.75 -19.04
N PRO A 140 18.85 34.10 -19.78
CA PRO A 140 19.53 34.72 -20.91
C PRO A 140 18.59 35.21 -22.01
N THR A 141 17.37 34.79 -22.05
CA THR A 141 16.33 35.18 -23.01
C THR A 141 15.70 36.55 -22.69
N VAL A 142 15.92 37.06 -21.48
CA VAL A 142 15.35 38.35 -21.06
C VAL A 142 16.19 39.48 -21.63
N THR A 143 15.55 40.33 -22.43
CA THR A 143 16.17 41.48 -23.10
C THR A 143 15.70 42.84 -22.59
N LYS A 144 14.67 42.85 -21.73
CA LYS A 144 14.06 44.07 -21.18
C LYS A 144 15.06 44.83 -20.32
N THR A 145 15.18 46.14 -20.53
CA THR A 145 15.82 47.03 -19.57
C THR A 145 15.01 47.17 -18.29
N LYS A 146 15.61 47.65 -17.22
CA LYS A 146 14.92 47.90 -15.94
C LYS A 146 13.71 48.82 -16.10
N GLY A 147 13.84 49.85 -16.96
CA GLY A 147 12.76 50.79 -17.26
C GLY A 147 11.58 50.17 -18.01
N GLU A 148 11.88 49.30 -18.99
CA GLU A 148 10.84 48.56 -19.73
C GLU A 148 10.11 47.53 -18.84
N ALA A 149 10.85 46.79 -18.04
CA ALA A 149 10.28 45.84 -17.08
C ALA A 149 9.35 46.54 -16.08
N ARG A 150 9.71 47.73 -15.58
CA ARG A 150 8.86 48.52 -14.69
C ARG A 150 7.58 48.98 -15.37
N LYS A 151 7.65 49.41 -16.63
CA LYS A 151 6.48 49.82 -17.41
C LYS A 151 5.52 48.66 -17.61
N GLU A 152 6.06 47.48 -17.97
CA GLU A 152 5.31 46.26 -18.16
C GLU A 152 4.67 45.76 -16.84
N ALA A 153 5.43 45.77 -15.75
CA ALA A 153 4.92 45.39 -14.42
C ALA A 153 3.76 46.31 -13.96
N ASN A 154 3.87 47.64 -14.24
CA ASN A 154 2.79 48.56 -13.96
C ASN A 154 1.52 48.31 -14.82
N ARG A 155 1.73 47.98 -16.12
CA ARG A 155 0.59 47.59 -17.00
C ARG A 155 -0.12 46.35 -16.46
N LEU A 156 0.64 45.31 -16.11
CA LEU A 156 0.14 44.07 -15.57
C LEU A 156 -0.52 44.26 -14.19
N LEU A 157 0.00 45.16 -13.35
CA LEU A 157 -0.62 45.50 -12.07
C LEU A 157 -2.04 46.08 -12.26
N ILE A 158 -2.18 46.98 -13.24
CA ILE A 158 -3.50 47.55 -13.57
C ILE A 158 -4.44 46.46 -14.07
N GLU A 159 -3.95 45.56 -14.91
CA GLU A 159 -4.73 44.41 -15.41
C GLU A 159 -5.11 43.46 -14.29
N ALA A 160 -4.18 43.09 -13.43
CA ALA A 160 -4.40 42.16 -12.29
C ALA A 160 -5.44 42.68 -11.29
N LYS A 161 -5.63 44.02 -11.19
CA LYS A 161 -6.62 44.65 -10.31
C LYS A 161 -8.03 44.72 -10.89
N LYS A 162 -8.24 44.35 -12.15
CA LYS A 162 -9.58 44.30 -12.73
C LYS A 162 -10.37 43.12 -12.21
N SER A 163 -11.65 43.28 -11.94
CA SER A 163 -12.53 42.28 -11.33
C SER A 163 -12.74 41.02 -12.20
N ASN A 164 -12.54 41.12 -13.50
CA ASN A 164 -12.70 40.03 -14.47
C ASN A 164 -11.38 39.35 -14.85
N THR A 165 -10.26 39.73 -14.23
CA THR A 165 -8.94 39.13 -14.54
C THR A 165 -8.70 37.90 -13.69
N VAL A 166 -8.35 36.78 -14.34
CA VAL A 166 -7.87 35.58 -13.67
C VAL A 166 -6.36 35.71 -13.48
N PHE A 167 -5.91 36.00 -12.26
CA PHE A 167 -4.51 36.25 -11.93
C PHE A 167 -3.60 35.09 -12.38
N ALA A 168 -4.06 33.86 -12.24
CA ALA A 168 -3.27 32.68 -12.62
C ALA A 168 -3.03 32.59 -14.14
N GLU A 169 -3.97 33.03 -14.98
CA GLU A 169 -3.80 33.10 -16.43
C GLU A 169 -2.81 34.21 -16.77
N LEU A 170 -2.99 35.39 -16.16
CA LEU A 170 -2.06 36.51 -16.36
C LEU A 170 -0.62 36.12 -15.97
N ALA A 171 -0.45 35.34 -14.90
CA ALA A 171 0.86 34.84 -14.50
C ALA A 171 1.45 33.81 -15.48
N ARG A 172 0.64 32.89 -16.01
CA ARG A 172 1.11 31.94 -17.02
C ARG A 172 1.61 32.58 -18.27
N ASP A 173 0.92 33.65 -18.71
CA ASP A 173 1.18 34.31 -19.99
C ASP A 173 2.33 35.32 -19.92
N ASN A 174 2.63 35.89 -18.75
CA ASN A 174 3.53 37.03 -18.64
C ASN A 174 4.66 36.87 -17.64
N SER A 175 4.65 35.86 -16.75
CA SER A 175 5.66 35.76 -15.71
C SER A 175 6.95 35.12 -16.20
N ASP A 176 8.07 35.74 -15.91
CA ASP A 176 9.42 35.21 -16.11
C ASP A 176 9.84 34.26 -14.95
N GLY A 177 9.00 34.12 -13.92
CA GLY A 177 9.29 33.33 -12.74
C GLY A 177 9.03 31.83 -12.92
N PRO A 178 9.69 30.95 -12.11
CA PRO A 178 9.56 29.51 -12.24
C PRO A 178 8.17 28.96 -11.88
N THR A 179 7.34 29.77 -11.20
CA THR A 179 5.97 29.42 -10.85
C THR A 179 4.93 29.82 -11.90
N ALA A 180 5.35 30.40 -13.03
CA ALA A 180 4.46 30.85 -14.10
C ALA A 180 3.49 29.74 -14.54
N SER A 181 3.97 28.52 -14.81
CA SER A 181 3.16 27.36 -15.23
C SER A 181 2.09 26.96 -14.21
N ARG A 182 2.30 27.29 -12.94
CA ARG A 182 1.33 27.05 -11.83
C ARG A 182 0.48 28.29 -11.54
N GLY A 183 0.45 29.27 -12.44
CA GLY A 183 -0.30 30.51 -12.25
C GLY A 183 0.31 31.45 -11.22
N GLY A 184 1.62 31.35 -10.99
CA GLY A 184 2.36 32.17 -10.04
C GLY A 184 2.26 31.71 -8.58
N ASP A 185 1.56 30.61 -8.26
CA ASP A 185 1.34 30.13 -6.90
C ASP A 185 2.66 29.67 -6.23
N LEU A 186 3.00 30.31 -5.12
CA LEU A 186 4.18 30.01 -4.29
C LEU A 186 3.87 29.02 -3.17
N GLY A 187 2.60 28.74 -2.90
CA GLY A 187 2.18 28.01 -1.71
C GLY A 187 2.25 28.86 -0.44
N PHE A 188 2.12 28.20 0.72
CA PHE A 188 2.33 28.84 2.02
C PHE A 188 3.83 28.95 2.33
N PHE A 189 4.21 30.06 2.97
CA PHE A 189 5.54 30.30 3.52
C PHE A 189 5.43 31.13 4.79
N GLN A 190 6.42 31.02 5.66
CA GLN A 190 6.44 31.74 6.93
C GLN A 190 7.12 33.09 6.80
N ASP A 191 6.82 33.97 7.75
CA ASP A 191 7.44 35.29 7.84
C ASP A 191 8.98 35.16 7.93
N GLY A 192 9.68 35.85 7.03
CA GLY A 192 11.14 35.84 6.88
C GLY A 192 11.71 34.82 5.88
N GLU A 193 10.89 33.97 5.24
CA GLU A 193 11.36 32.98 4.24
C GLU A 193 11.54 33.58 2.83
N MET A 194 10.89 34.72 2.54
CA MET A 194 11.01 35.42 1.27
C MET A 194 11.92 36.62 1.36
N THR A 195 12.31 37.18 0.20
CA THR A 195 13.10 38.43 0.18
C THR A 195 12.37 39.54 0.94
N PRO A 196 13.09 40.40 1.68
CA PRO A 196 12.48 41.30 2.67
C PRO A 196 11.28 42.11 2.13
N LYS A 197 11.41 42.77 1.00
CA LYS A 197 10.34 43.59 0.43
C LYS A 197 9.11 42.78 0.00
N PHE A 198 9.34 41.56 -0.52
CA PHE A 198 8.26 40.66 -0.89
C PHE A 198 7.54 40.13 0.36
N ASN A 199 8.32 39.72 1.33
CA ASN A 199 7.87 39.27 2.64
C ASN A 199 7.00 40.33 3.31
N ASP A 200 7.57 41.54 3.46
CA ASP A 200 6.86 42.69 4.07
C ASP A 200 5.54 42.98 3.37
N PHE A 201 5.51 42.90 2.04
CA PHE A 201 4.25 43.10 1.32
C PHE A 201 3.22 42.06 1.69
N VAL A 202 3.56 40.78 1.73
CA VAL A 202 2.62 39.70 2.02
C VAL A 202 2.11 39.79 3.45
N PHE A 203 3.01 39.98 4.43
CA PHE A 203 2.63 39.95 5.84
C PHE A 203 1.97 41.26 6.33
N SER A 204 2.27 42.41 5.73
CA SER A 204 1.68 43.69 6.11
C SER A 204 0.33 43.97 5.44
N ASN A 205 -0.05 43.26 4.37
CA ASN A 205 -1.30 43.49 3.66
C ASN A 205 -2.33 42.39 3.96
N LYS A 206 -3.60 42.70 3.78
CA LYS A 206 -4.73 41.76 3.91
C LYS A 206 -4.78 40.79 2.71
N VAL A 207 -5.48 39.68 2.89
CA VAL A 207 -5.85 38.77 1.80
C VAL A 207 -6.54 39.55 0.67
N ASP A 208 -6.36 39.14 -0.56
CA ASP A 208 -6.75 39.75 -1.82
C ASP A 208 -6.03 41.10 -2.15
N ALA A 209 -5.08 41.53 -1.35
CA ALA A 209 -4.26 42.69 -1.70
C ALA A 209 -3.36 42.34 -2.90
N ILE A 210 -3.36 43.27 -3.90
CA ILE A 210 -2.48 43.16 -5.09
C ILE A 210 -1.60 44.39 -5.15
N GLY A 211 -0.29 44.21 -5.25
CA GLY A 211 0.69 45.29 -5.32
C GLY A 211 1.93 44.98 -6.13
N LEU A 212 2.74 46.01 -6.37
CA LEU A 212 4.02 45.92 -7.07
C LEU A 212 5.16 45.99 -6.06
N VAL A 213 6.05 44.99 -6.11
CA VAL A 213 7.23 44.90 -5.27
C VAL A 213 8.47 44.78 -6.15
N GLU A 214 9.52 45.59 -5.89
CA GLU A 214 10.82 45.49 -6.54
C GLU A 214 11.78 44.73 -5.65
N THR A 215 12.37 43.63 -6.20
CA THR A 215 13.40 42.84 -5.56
C THR A 215 14.66 42.75 -6.46
N GLU A 216 15.68 42.06 -6.02
CA GLU A 216 16.91 41.75 -6.81
C GLU A 216 16.62 40.91 -8.07
N PHE A 217 15.48 40.16 -8.10
CA PHE A 217 15.05 39.32 -9.23
C PHE A 217 14.27 40.06 -10.30
N GLY A 218 13.73 41.24 -9.96
CA GLY A 218 12.89 42.03 -10.86
C GLY A 218 11.69 42.67 -10.16
N TYR A 219 10.68 42.98 -10.96
CA TYR A 219 9.41 43.54 -10.49
C TYR A 219 8.38 42.43 -10.32
N HIS A 220 7.81 42.27 -9.11
CA HIS A 220 6.81 41.31 -8.80
C HIS A 220 5.43 41.99 -8.65
N ILE A 221 4.45 41.56 -9.42
CA ILE A 221 3.04 41.81 -9.09
C ILE A 221 2.64 40.69 -8.13
N VAL A 222 2.39 41.03 -6.88
CA VAL A 222 2.09 40.08 -5.80
C VAL A 222 0.64 40.14 -5.42
N ARG A 223 -0.03 39.00 -5.31
CA ARG A 223 -1.34 38.86 -4.72
C ARG A 223 -1.24 38.03 -3.44
N VAL A 224 -1.80 38.52 -2.36
CA VAL A 224 -1.94 37.76 -1.10
C VAL A 224 -3.16 36.85 -1.23
N ASP A 225 -2.95 35.54 -1.26
CA ASP A 225 -4.03 34.56 -1.50
C ASP A 225 -4.72 34.10 -0.23
N ASP A 226 -3.94 33.88 0.84
CA ASP A 226 -4.43 33.39 2.13
C ASP A 226 -3.44 33.70 3.25
N LYS A 227 -3.93 33.63 4.51
CA LYS A 227 -3.11 33.71 5.71
C LYS A 227 -3.59 32.70 6.75
N GLN A 228 -2.66 32.06 7.43
CA GLN A 228 -2.94 31.08 8.46
C GLN A 228 -2.10 31.33 9.70
N ASP A 229 -2.70 31.02 10.85
CA ASP A 229 -1.98 30.98 12.10
C ASP A 229 -1.03 29.81 12.14
N ILE A 230 0.10 30.00 12.78
CA ILE A 230 1.10 28.96 12.97
C ILE A 230 1.39 28.75 14.45
N TYR A 231 1.68 27.51 14.78
CA TYR A 231 1.78 27.03 16.15
C TYR A 231 3.12 26.33 16.37
N GLN A 232 3.78 26.63 17.48
CA GLN A 232 4.91 25.88 17.98
C GLN A 232 4.45 25.00 19.12
N ILE A 233 4.66 23.68 18.99
CA ILE A 233 4.16 22.67 19.93
C ILE A 233 5.33 21.86 20.46
N ALA A 234 5.42 21.72 21.78
CA ALA A 234 6.30 20.77 22.43
C ALA A 234 5.49 19.54 22.85
N THR A 235 5.96 18.35 22.50
CA THR A 235 5.26 17.10 22.85
C THR A 235 6.19 16.18 23.63
N LEU A 236 5.83 15.89 24.87
CA LEU A 236 6.38 14.79 25.65
C LEU A 236 5.71 13.50 25.20
N SER A 237 6.47 12.51 24.81
CA SER A 237 5.98 11.21 24.33
C SER A 237 6.75 10.07 25.00
N ARG A 238 6.04 9.08 25.51
CA ARG A 238 6.63 7.86 26.06
C ARG A 238 5.98 6.65 25.40
N ASP A 239 6.79 5.82 24.78
CA ASP A 239 6.33 4.60 24.11
C ASP A 239 5.86 3.56 25.11
N VAL A 240 4.79 2.86 24.77
CA VAL A 240 4.28 1.76 25.58
C VAL A 240 5.02 0.49 25.16
N ALA A 241 6.01 0.11 25.97
CA ALA A 241 6.78 -1.11 25.80
C ALA A 241 6.45 -2.11 26.93
N PRO A 242 6.59 -3.43 26.69
CA PRO A 242 6.43 -4.42 27.76
C PRO A 242 7.56 -4.25 28.79
N SER A 243 7.22 -4.29 30.07
CA SER A 243 8.19 -4.33 31.16
C SER A 243 8.93 -5.67 31.21
N GLU A 244 10.06 -5.69 31.91
CA GLU A 244 10.80 -6.95 32.19
C GLU A 244 9.91 -7.99 32.86
N GLN A 245 9.01 -7.57 33.75
CA GLN A 245 8.05 -8.47 34.40
C GLN A 245 7.08 -9.09 33.38
N THR A 246 6.57 -8.30 32.45
CA THR A 246 5.69 -8.77 31.36
C THR A 246 6.44 -9.74 30.45
N ILE A 247 7.67 -9.39 30.03
CA ILE A 247 8.53 -10.25 29.20
C ILE A 247 8.79 -11.59 29.90
N ASN A 248 9.17 -11.57 31.19
CA ASN A 248 9.43 -12.78 31.99
C ASN A 248 8.16 -13.65 32.14
N THR A 249 7.00 -13.02 32.28
CA THR A 249 5.72 -13.72 32.35
C THR A 249 5.41 -14.44 31.04
N ILE A 250 5.59 -13.76 29.90
CA ILE A 250 5.38 -14.32 28.56
C ILE A 250 6.37 -15.45 28.27
N PHE A 251 7.64 -15.27 28.64
CA PHE A 251 8.67 -16.31 28.54
C PHE A 251 8.30 -17.58 29.34
N THR A 252 7.81 -17.38 30.57
CA THR A 252 7.39 -18.47 31.44
C THR A 252 6.20 -19.22 30.85
N GLN A 253 5.20 -18.50 30.31
CA GLN A 253 4.06 -19.10 29.64
C GLN A 253 4.46 -19.88 28.38
N ALA A 254 5.35 -19.32 27.55
CA ALA A 254 5.89 -19.99 26.37
C ALA A 254 6.65 -21.27 26.74
N THR A 255 7.49 -21.20 27.80
CA THR A 255 8.26 -22.36 28.28
C THR A 255 7.36 -23.44 28.82
N LYS A 256 6.36 -23.09 29.64
CA LYS A 256 5.39 -24.05 30.16
C LYS A 256 4.63 -24.74 29.03
N PHE A 257 4.11 -23.98 28.07
CA PHE A 257 3.42 -24.53 26.91
C PHE A 257 4.32 -25.45 26.08
N GLU A 258 5.58 -25.04 25.82
CA GLU A 258 6.57 -25.87 25.11
C GLU A 258 6.78 -27.24 25.81
N MET A 259 6.95 -27.23 27.12
CA MET A 259 7.11 -28.47 27.91
C MET A 259 5.90 -29.39 27.77
N GLU A 260 4.70 -28.85 28.01
CA GLU A 260 3.46 -29.63 27.97
C GLU A 260 3.19 -30.25 26.58
N VAL A 261 3.38 -29.48 25.50
CA VAL A 261 3.17 -29.97 24.14
C VAL A 261 4.30 -30.91 23.68
N THR A 262 5.52 -30.77 24.22
CA THR A 262 6.64 -31.68 23.91
C THR A 262 6.43 -33.05 24.55
N GLU A 263 5.90 -33.08 25.77
CA GLU A 263 5.51 -34.33 26.41
C GLU A 263 4.33 -35.02 25.71
N ASN A 264 3.36 -34.23 25.23
CA ASN A 264 2.12 -34.71 24.61
C ASN A 264 1.90 -34.08 23.21
N PRO A 265 2.70 -34.42 22.18
CA PRO A 265 2.64 -33.77 20.87
C PRO A 265 1.30 -33.90 20.14
N LYS A 266 0.54 -34.97 20.44
CA LYS A 266 -0.79 -35.21 19.85
C LYS A 266 -1.86 -34.27 20.42
N GLU A 267 -1.66 -33.77 21.63
CA GLU A 267 -2.58 -32.91 22.37
C GLU A 267 -2.30 -31.41 22.20
N TYR A 268 -1.40 -31.07 21.27
CA TYR A 268 -0.98 -29.69 21.01
C TYR A 268 -2.17 -28.70 20.95
N VAL A 269 -3.22 -29.06 20.21
CA VAL A 269 -4.40 -28.19 20.02
C VAL A 269 -5.26 -28.09 21.29
N SER A 270 -5.44 -29.19 22.02
CA SER A 270 -6.18 -29.20 23.28
C SER A 270 -5.47 -28.38 24.36
N ILE A 271 -4.16 -28.57 24.53
CA ILE A 271 -3.32 -27.81 25.47
C ILE A 271 -3.36 -26.33 25.14
N ALA A 272 -3.23 -25.97 23.85
CA ALA A 272 -3.33 -24.58 23.42
C ALA A 272 -4.72 -23.98 23.75
N LYS A 273 -5.78 -24.74 23.54
CA LYS A 273 -7.15 -24.30 23.85
C LYS A 273 -7.38 -24.12 25.35
N GLU A 274 -6.87 -25.01 26.18
CA GLU A 274 -6.95 -24.89 27.64
C GLU A 274 -6.20 -23.66 28.15
N GLY A 275 -5.04 -23.35 27.55
CA GLY A 275 -4.28 -22.14 27.82
C GLY A 275 -4.83 -20.86 27.20
N ASN A 276 -5.96 -20.91 26.47
CA ASN A 276 -6.48 -19.80 25.66
C ASN A 276 -5.49 -19.27 24.60
N PHE A 277 -4.59 -20.11 24.10
CA PHE A 277 -3.65 -19.74 23.07
C PHE A 277 -4.22 -19.99 21.68
N ASN A 278 -3.93 -19.12 20.74
CA ASN A 278 -4.39 -19.22 19.36
C ASN A 278 -3.45 -20.08 18.53
N VAL A 279 -3.93 -21.22 18.04
CA VAL A 279 -3.19 -22.09 17.13
C VAL A 279 -3.32 -21.58 15.70
N ARG A 280 -2.20 -21.28 15.05
CA ARG A 280 -2.13 -20.92 13.64
C ARG A 280 -1.58 -22.09 12.85
N SER A 281 -2.25 -22.46 11.76
CA SER A 281 -1.78 -23.50 10.82
C SER A 281 -1.23 -22.85 9.56
N VAL A 282 -0.08 -23.32 9.11
CA VAL A 282 0.54 -22.93 7.84
C VAL A 282 0.65 -24.19 6.99
N ASN A 283 -0.12 -24.26 5.93
CA ASN A 283 -0.21 -25.44 5.08
C ASN A 283 0.59 -25.21 3.79
N LYS A 284 1.20 -26.28 3.29
CA LYS A 284 1.97 -26.29 2.03
C LYS A 284 3.10 -25.26 1.99
N LEU A 285 3.77 -25.06 3.13
CA LEU A 285 4.98 -24.26 3.22
C LEU A 285 6.04 -24.84 2.27
N LEU A 286 6.64 -24.01 1.43
CA LEU A 286 7.68 -24.38 0.49
C LEU A 286 9.08 -24.14 1.06
N ALA A 287 10.08 -24.83 0.54
CA ALA A 287 11.45 -24.76 1.04
C ALA A 287 12.08 -23.35 0.95
N MET A 288 11.62 -22.54 0.01
CA MET A 288 12.10 -21.17 -0.19
C MET A 288 11.20 -20.08 0.41
N ASP A 289 10.14 -20.47 1.10
CA ASP A 289 9.31 -19.50 1.80
C ASP A 289 10.08 -18.86 2.95
N GLU A 290 9.84 -17.57 3.15
CA GLU A 290 10.46 -16.80 4.23
C GLU A 290 9.40 -16.25 5.18
N ASN A 291 8.26 -15.88 4.64
CA ASN A 291 7.20 -15.22 5.40
C ASN A 291 6.19 -16.23 5.93
N LEU A 292 6.03 -16.23 7.24
CA LEU A 292 4.96 -16.98 7.90
C LEU A 292 3.79 -16.06 8.25
N PRO A 293 2.55 -16.48 8.02
CA PRO A 293 1.39 -15.66 8.35
C PRO A 293 1.40 -15.20 9.82
N GLY A 294 1.47 -13.87 10.02
CA GLY A 294 1.48 -13.23 11.32
C GLY A 294 2.80 -13.24 12.10
N LEU A 295 3.91 -13.68 11.47
CA LEU A 295 5.25 -13.64 12.08
C LEU A 295 6.29 -12.97 11.19
N ALA A 296 5.91 -12.48 10.00
CA ALA A 296 6.84 -11.94 9.00
C ALA A 296 7.94 -12.95 8.59
N SER A 297 9.16 -12.48 8.31
CA SER A 297 10.26 -13.32 7.84
C SER A 297 10.79 -14.22 8.95
N GLN A 298 10.62 -15.54 8.79
CA GLN A 298 11.03 -16.59 9.75
C GLN A 298 11.72 -17.75 9.05
N ARG A 299 12.80 -17.44 8.36
CA ARG A 299 13.55 -18.43 7.58
C ARG A 299 14.02 -19.64 8.42
N SER A 300 14.39 -19.41 9.67
CA SER A 300 14.84 -20.47 10.59
C SER A 300 13.77 -21.54 10.87
N VAL A 301 12.49 -21.15 10.89
CA VAL A 301 11.35 -22.07 11.05
C VAL A 301 11.22 -22.95 9.80
N VAL A 302 11.35 -22.35 8.61
CA VAL A 302 11.27 -23.07 7.33
C VAL A 302 12.42 -24.05 7.20
N GLN A 303 13.66 -23.62 7.46
CA GLN A 303 14.83 -24.49 7.43
C GLN A 303 14.68 -25.69 8.39
N TRP A 304 14.21 -25.44 9.61
CA TRP A 304 13.94 -26.52 10.56
C TRP A 304 12.87 -27.48 10.06
N ALA A 305 11.79 -27.01 9.50
CA ALA A 305 10.70 -27.84 8.99
C ALA A 305 11.14 -28.72 7.80
N PHE A 306 12.11 -28.26 7.02
CA PHE A 306 12.67 -28.98 5.88
C PHE A 306 13.90 -29.82 6.21
N ASN A 307 14.49 -29.68 7.41
CA ASN A 307 15.61 -30.54 7.83
C ASN A 307 15.13 -32.01 7.86
N GLU A 308 15.95 -32.89 7.31
CA GLU A 308 15.65 -34.33 7.23
C GLU A 308 15.56 -34.97 8.61
N ASP A 309 16.33 -34.48 9.57
CA ASP A 309 16.35 -34.94 10.96
C ASP A 309 15.15 -34.48 11.79
N THR A 310 14.31 -33.55 11.27
CA THR A 310 13.13 -33.09 12.00
C THR A 310 11.98 -34.08 11.84
N ASP A 311 11.66 -34.87 12.84
CA ASP A 311 10.58 -35.86 12.78
C ASP A 311 9.19 -35.25 12.63
N LEU A 312 8.26 -36.01 12.03
CA LEU A 312 6.85 -35.66 12.00
C LEU A 312 6.30 -35.62 13.44
N GLY A 313 5.69 -34.50 13.80
CA GLY A 313 5.22 -34.23 15.16
C GLY A 313 6.25 -33.53 16.04
N ALA A 314 7.49 -33.38 15.59
CA ALA A 314 8.51 -32.63 16.33
C ALA A 314 8.07 -31.22 16.65
N ILE A 315 8.46 -30.73 17.83
CA ILE A 315 8.15 -29.41 18.36
C ILE A 315 9.44 -28.67 18.65
N LYS A 316 9.47 -27.37 18.34
CA LYS A 316 10.61 -26.51 18.63
C LYS A 316 10.15 -25.08 18.89
N ARG A 317 10.79 -24.45 19.89
CA ARG A 317 10.67 -23.00 20.13
C ARG A 317 11.60 -22.22 19.24
N PHE A 318 11.12 -21.12 18.70
CA PHE A 318 11.87 -20.13 17.95
C PHE A 318 11.72 -18.76 18.59
N ASN A 319 12.83 -18.06 18.74
CA ASN A 319 12.80 -16.64 19.03
C ASN A 319 12.43 -15.92 17.73
N VAL A 320 11.36 -15.19 17.76
CA VAL A 320 10.83 -14.43 16.61
C VAL A 320 10.78 -12.94 16.99
N ASN A 321 10.53 -12.08 16.01
CA ASN A 321 10.37 -10.66 16.31
C ASN A 321 9.27 -10.47 17.36
N ASN A 322 9.61 -9.81 18.46
CA ASN A 322 8.73 -9.51 19.59
C ASN A 322 8.09 -10.76 20.24
N GLY A 323 8.88 -11.83 20.48
CA GLY A 323 8.40 -12.96 21.26
C GLY A 323 8.85 -14.34 20.84
N TYR A 324 8.02 -15.37 21.09
CA TYR A 324 8.34 -16.77 20.92
C TYR A 324 7.30 -17.49 20.10
N ALA A 325 7.71 -18.31 19.14
CA ALA A 325 6.84 -19.22 18.42
C ALA A 325 7.15 -20.67 18.80
N ILE A 326 6.15 -21.40 19.29
CA ILE A 326 6.25 -22.84 19.53
C ILE A 326 5.65 -23.52 18.31
N VAL A 327 6.49 -24.18 17.53
CA VAL A 327 6.14 -24.70 16.21
C VAL A 327 6.14 -26.22 16.22
N GLN A 328 5.12 -26.84 15.63
CA GLN A 328 5.05 -28.28 15.41
C GLN A 328 4.98 -28.61 13.91
N LEU A 329 5.78 -29.58 13.45
CA LEU A 329 5.69 -30.16 12.10
C LEU A 329 4.53 -31.15 12.03
N THR A 330 3.50 -30.86 11.21
CA THR A 330 2.27 -31.65 11.17
C THR A 330 2.14 -32.53 9.93
N ALA A 331 2.76 -32.15 8.80
CA ALA A 331 2.80 -32.99 7.60
C ALA A 331 4.05 -32.73 6.75
N ARG A 332 4.46 -33.79 6.02
CA ARG A 332 5.53 -33.76 5.02
C ARG A 332 4.98 -34.21 3.68
N TYR A 333 5.12 -33.37 2.68
CA TYR A 333 4.78 -33.71 1.29
C TYR A 333 6.05 -33.89 0.48
N ARG A 334 6.12 -34.97 -0.27
CA ARG A 334 7.24 -35.24 -1.19
C ARG A 334 6.93 -34.66 -2.57
N SER A 335 7.97 -34.35 -3.34
CA SER A 335 7.83 -34.07 -4.76
C SER A 335 7.16 -35.24 -5.48
N GLY A 336 6.29 -34.94 -6.44
CA GLY A 336 5.65 -35.97 -7.25
C GLY A 336 4.17 -35.69 -7.54
N THR A 337 3.37 -36.76 -7.62
CA THR A 337 1.94 -36.65 -7.86
C THR A 337 1.21 -36.33 -6.55
N MET A 338 0.28 -35.37 -6.59
CA MET A 338 -0.57 -35.03 -5.46
C MET A 338 -1.37 -36.24 -4.98
N THR A 339 -1.68 -36.30 -3.71
CA THR A 339 -2.64 -37.29 -3.19
C THR A 339 -4.03 -37.05 -3.77
N VAL A 340 -4.89 -38.08 -3.77
CA VAL A 340 -6.29 -37.92 -4.24
C VAL A 340 -7.02 -36.86 -3.44
N ALA A 341 -6.77 -36.76 -2.14
CA ALA A 341 -7.38 -35.75 -1.28
C ALA A 341 -6.99 -34.33 -1.70
N ASP A 342 -5.70 -34.08 -1.89
CA ASP A 342 -5.17 -32.77 -2.29
C ASP A 342 -5.61 -32.37 -3.70
N ALA A 343 -5.63 -33.35 -4.65
CA ALA A 343 -6.03 -33.12 -6.04
C ALA A 343 -7.55 -32.94 -6.20
N SER A 344 -8.36 -33.42 -5.27
CA SER A 344 -9.83 -33.52 -5.41
C SER A 344 -10.52 -32.21 -5.77
N ALA A 345 -10.11 -31.10 -5.15
CA ALA A 345 -10.71 -29.78 -5.40
C ALA A 345 -10.58 -29.37 -6.87
N THR A 346 -9.45 -29.69 -7.51
CA THR A 346 -9.17 -29.36 -8.92
C THR A 346 -9.64 -30.48 -9.87
N ALA A 347 -9.45 -31.75 -9.50
CA ALA A 347 -9.73 -32.88 -10.36
C ALA A 347 -11.22 -33.20 -10.50
N LEU A 348 -12.01 -33.06 -9.40
CA LEU A 348 -13.43 -33.41 -9.42
C LEU A 348 -14.26 -32.57 -10.39
N PRO A 349 -14.09 -31.24 -10.52
CA PRO A 349 -14.82 -30.46 -11.52
C PRO A 349 -14.52 -30.94 -12.94
N ILE A 350 -13.25 -31.20 -13.28
CA ILE A 350 -12.82 -31.69 -14.57
C ILE A 350 -13.44 -33.06 -14.87
N LEU A 351 -13.28 -34.01 -13.95
CA LEU A 351 -13.81 -35.36 -14.08
C LEU A 351 -15.34 -35.38 -14.18
N ARG A 352 -16.03 -34.53 -13.41
CA ARG A 352 -17.50 -34.39 -13.48
C ARG A 352 -17.95 -33.87 -14.84
N LYS A 353 -17.22 -32.90 -15.40
CA LYS A 353 -17.49 -32.36 -16.73
C LYS A 353 -17.32 -33.44 -17.79
N GLU A 354 -16.20 -34.17 -17.79
CA GLU A 354 -15.94 -35.27 -18.75
C GLU A 354 -17.00 -36.38 -18.65
N LYS A 355 -17.32 -36.83 -17.43
CA LYS A 355 -18.35 -37.85 -17.20
C LYS A 355 -19.75 -37.40 -17.62
N LYS A 356 -20.10 -36.12 -17.38
CA LYS A 356 -21.38 -35.55 -17.86
C LYS A 356 -21.42 -35.50 -19.37
N ALA A 357 -20.36 -35.04 -20.03
CA ALA A 357 -20.28 -35.03 -21.47
C ALA A 357 -20.40 -36.44 -22.08
N ALA A 358 -19.65 -37.41 -21.54
CA ALA A 358 -19.72 -38.82 -21.96
C ALA A 358 -21.14 -39.40 -21.78
N TRP A 359 -21.80 -39.08 -20.65
CA TRP A 359 -23.17 -39.52 -20.42
C TRP A 359 -24.16 -38.90 -21.41
N ILE A 360 -24.04 -37.61 -21.73
CA ILE A 360 -24.90 -36.93 -22.74
C ILE A 360 -24.71 -37.56 -24.10
N LEU A 361 -23.46 -37.76 -24.54
CA LEU A 361 -23.14 -38.40 -25.82
C LEU A 361 -23.74 -39.78 -25.95
N LYS A 362 -23.80 -40.56 -24.86
CA LYS A 362 -24.33 -41.92 -24.84
C LYS A 362 -25.86 -41.97 -24.77
N ASN A 363 -26.48 -41.08 -24.01
CA ASN A 363 -27.88 -41.22 -23.60
C ASN A 363 -28.83 -40.20 -24.22
N LYS A 364 -28.29 -39.12 -24.80
CA LYS A 364 -29.05 -38.04 -25.43
C LYS A 364 -28.71 -38.04 -26.92
N GLY A 365 -29.47 -38.81 -27.68
CA GLY A 365 -29.28 -38.91 -29.11
C GLY A 365 -30.22 -37.99 -29.88
N GLY A 366 -29.91 -37.82 -31.18
CA GLY A 366 -30.68 -37.05 -32.15
C GLY A 366 -29.75 -36.55 -33.26
N ASN A 367 -30.07 -36.86 -34.50
CA ASN A 367 -29.27 -36.42 -35.66
C ASN A 367 -29.75 -35.09 -36.23
N THR A 368 -30.84 -34.53 -35.67
CA THR A 368 -31.36 -33.19 -36.02
C THR A 368 -31.38 -32.31 -34.78
N LEU A 369 -31.37 -30.98 -34.97
CA LEU A 369 -31.39 -30.00 -33.90
C LEU A 369 -32.63 -30.20 -33.00
N GLU A 370 -33.81 -30.41 -33.61
CA GLU A 370 -35.07 -30.58 -32.92
C GLU A 370 -35.11 -31.88 -32.11
N ALA A 371 -34.60 -32.98 -32.67
CA ALA A 371 -34.55 -34.26 -31.99
C ALA A 371 -33.61 -34.22 -30.77
N PHE A 372 -32.44 -33.59 -30.91
CA PHE A 372 -31.49 -33.43 -29.80
C PHE A 372 -32.02 -32.46 -28.74
N ALA A 373 -32.64 -31.35 -29.16
CA ALA A 373 -33.27 -30.39 -28.27
C ALA A 373 -34.36 -31.07 -27.42
N ALA A 374 -35.28 -31.82 -28.08
CA ALA A 374 -36.34 -32.57 -27.39
C ALA A 374 -35.78 -33.62 -26.43
N ALA A 375 -34.78 -34.41 -26.83
CA ALA A 375 -34.12 -35.41 -25.99
C ALA A 375 -33.39 -34.84 -24.80
N SER A 376 -32.90 -33.61 -24.89
CA SER A 376 -32.14 -32.93 -23.82
C SER A 376 -32.98 -31.97 -22.96
N GLY A 377 -34.24 -31.71 -23.37
CA GLY A 377 -35.13 -30.74 -22.68
C GLY A 377 -34.66 -29.29 -22.89
N GLN A 378 -34.07 -29.02 -24.06
CA GLN A 378 -33.59 -27.69 -24.43
C GLN A 378 -34.35 -27.17 -25.65
N SER A 379 -34.16 -25.89 -26.00
CA SER A 379 -34.66 -25.28 -27.23
C SER A 379 -33.53 -25.13 -28.28
N VAL A 380 -33.96 -25.07 -29.56
CA VAL A 380 -33.01 -24.68 -30.60
C VAL A 380 -32.88 -23.16 -30.62
N GLU A 381 -31.66 -22.69 -30.40
CA GLU A 381 -31.34 -21.27 -30.35
C GLU A 381 -30.54 -20.86 -31.60
N THR A 382 -30.73 -19.61 -32.04
CA THR A 382 -29.96 -19.03 -33.13
C THR A 382 -28.93 -18.06 -32.59
N ALA A 383 -27.66 -18.35 -32.90
CA ALA A 383 -26.56 -17.43 -32.60
C ALA A 383 -26.12 -16.71 -33.88
N SER A 384 -26.11 -15.38 -33.87
CA SER A 384 -25.72 -14.55 -35.01
C SER A 384 -24.46 -13.73 -34.68
N ALA A 385 -23.79 -13.26 -35.74
CA ALA A 385 -22.59 -12.42 -35.64
C ALA A 385 -21.41 -13.06 -34.89
N LEU A 386 -21.31 -14.40 -34.88
CA LEU A 386 -20.17 -15.12 -34.32
C LEU A 386 -18.93 -14.91 -35.18
N SER A 387 -17.78 -14.84 -34.57
CA SER A 387 -16.50 -14.79 -35.25
C SER A 387 -15.48 -15.71 -34.57
N VAL A 388 -14.52 -16.21 -35.38
CA VAL A 388 -13.42 -17.03 -34.84
C VAL A 388 -12.57 -16.26 -33.82
N LYS A 389 -12.46 -14.94 -34.01
CA LYS A 389 -11.72 -14.07 -33.06
C LYS A 389 -12.45 -13.91 -31.71
N SER A 390 -13.78 -13.86 -31.75
CA SER A 390 -14.63 -13.76 -30.55
C SER A 390 -15.67 -14.90 -30.56
N PRO A 391 -15.25 -16.13 -30.19
CA PRO A 391 -16.09 -17.32 -30.27
C PRO A 391 -17.01 -17.45 -29.05
N ILE A 392 -17.90 -16.46 -28.85
CA ILE A 392 -18.84 -16.41 -27.72
C ILE A 392 -20.24 -16.76 -28.21
N ILE A 393 -20.78 -17.88 -27.75
CA ILE A 393 -22.15 -18.31 -28.04
C ILE A 393 -23.08 -17.69 -26.99
N PRO A 394 -24.11 -16.91 -27.35
CA PRO A 394 -25.08 -16.39 -26.42
C PRO A 394 -25.68 -17.50 -25.53
N GLY A 395 -25.71 -17.28 -24.22
CA GLY A 395 -26.22 -18.27 -23.28
C GLY A 395 -25.25 -19.40 -22.89
N ALA A 396 -24.18 -19.64 -23.68
CA ALA A 396 -23.22 -20.72 -23.46
C ALA A 396 -21.80 -20.20 -23.10
N GLY A 397 -21.46 -18.95 -23.48
CA GLY A 397 -20.15 -18.38 -23.22
C GLY A 397 -19.11 -18.66 -24.30
N ARG A 398 -17.83 -18.67 -23.92
CA ARG A 398 -16.71 -18.84 -24.90
C ARG A 398 -16.56 -20.31 -25.28
N GLU A 399 -16.86 -20.64 -26.56
CA GLU A 399 -16.85 -21.98 -27.09
C GLU A 399 -16.00 -22.05 -28.36
N ALA A 400 -14.69 -21.84 -28.23
CA ALA A 400 -13.77 -21.71 -29.36
C ALA A 400 -13.77 -22.95 -30.26
N TYR A 401 -13.82 -24.16 -29.69
CA TYR A 401 -13.86 -25.41 -30.44
C TYR A 401 -15.17 -25.57 -31.23
N VAL A 402 -16.30 -25.30 -30.56
CA VAL A 402 -17.64 -25.43 -31.18
C VAL A 402 -17.82 -24.43 -32.34
N VAL A 403 -17.45 -23.17 -32.10
CA VAL A 403 -17.49 -22.10 -33.12
C VAL A 403 -16.53 -22.43 -34.26
N GLY A 404 -15.31 -22.88 -33.99
CA GLY A 404 -14.35 -23.28 -35.00
C GLY A 404 -14.87 -24.45 -35.88
N LYS A 405 -15.55 -25.43 -35.29
CA LYS A 405 -16.19 -26.52 -36.02
C LYS A 405 -17.37 -26.02 -36.84
N ALA A 406 -18.19 -25.10 -36.33
CA ALA A 406 -19.31 -24.52 -37.10
C ALA A 406 -18.81 -23.77 -38.34
N PHE A 407 -17.72 -23.00 -38.25
CA PHE A 407 -17.13 -22.32 -39.43
C PHE A 407 -16.59 -23.26 -40.51
N ASN A 408 -16.34 -24.53 -40.20
CA ASN A 408 -15.87 -25.54 -41.12
C ASN A 408 -17.02 -26.38 -41.75
N LEU A 409 -18.26 -26.10 -41.37
CA LEU A 409 -19.43 -26.73 -41.97
C LEU A 409 -19.81 -26.05 -43.29
N THR A 410 -20.53 -26.80 -44.16
CA THR A 410 -21.27 -26.23 -45.30
C THR A 410 -22.61 -25.68 -44.78
N GLU A 411 -23.12 -24.62 -45.38
CA GLU A 411 -24.43 -24.06 -45.04
C GLU A 411 -25.53 -25.13 -45.13
N GLY A 412 -26.41 -25.15 -44.12
CA GLY A 412 -27.47 -26.14 -43.97
C GLY A 412 -27.04 -27.49 -43.38
N VAL A 413 -25.74 -27.74 -43.17
CA VAL A 413 -25.23 -29.00 -42.64
C VAL A 413 -25.16 -28.93 -41.11
N THR A 414 -25.65 -30.01 -40.47
CA THR A 414 -25.57 -30.18 -38.98
C THR A 414 -24.30 -30.95 -38.61
N SER A 415 -23.62 -30.52 -37.56
CA SER A 415 -22.43 -31.20 -37.03
C SER A 415 -22.75 -32.55 -36.39
N SER A 416 -21.75 -33.34 -36.06
CA SER A 416 -21.85 -34.32 -34.97
C SER A 416 -21.97 -33.62 -33.62
N LEU A 417 -22.28 -34.36 -32.54
CA LEU A 417 -22.26 -33.84 -31.19
C LEU A 417 -20.83 -33.39 -30.81
N LEU A 418 -20.70 -32.16 -30.39
CA LEU A 418 -19.44 -31.49 -30.05
C LEU A 418 -19.38 -31.28 -28.55
N VAL A 419 -18.29 -31.73 -27.90
CA VAL A 419 -18.03 -31.41 -26.47
C VAL A 419 -17.32 -30.08 -26.39
N GLY A 420 -18.01 -29.07 -25.89
CA GLY A 420 -17.48 -27.72 -25.62
C GLY A 420 -16.98 -27.52 -24.19
N GLU A 421 -16.70 -26.27 -23.86
CA GLU A 421 -16.28 -25.89 -22.54
C GLU A 421 -17.40 -25.92 -21.49
N THR A 422 -18.61 -25.55 -21.87
CA THR A 422 -19.76 -25.42 -20.95
C THR A 422 -20.80 -26.52 -21.14
N GLY A 423 -20.76 -27.26 -22.27
CA GLY A 423 -21.76 -28.29 -22.58
C GLY A 423 -21.43 -29.16 -23.78
N VAL A 424 -22.45 -29.93 -24.20
CA VAL A 424 -22.43 -30.69 -25.45
C VAL A 424 -23.35 -29.97 -26.43
N PHE A 425 -22.85 -29.73 -27.60
CA PHE A 425 -23.49 -28.92 -28.65
C PHE A 425 -23.76 -29.74 -29.91
N LEU A 426 -24.89 -29.50 -30.51
CA LEU A 426 -25.19 -29.87 -31.90
C LEU A 426 -25.45 -28.56 -32.63
N VAL A 427 -24.68 -28.29 -33.68
CA VAL A 427 -24.72 -27.00 -34.40
C VAL A 427 -24.97 -27.19 -35.88
N GLN A 428 -25.75 -26.27 -36.45
CA GLN A 428 -25.96 -26.18 -37.89
C GLN A 428 -25.54 -24.80 -38.38
N LEU A 429 -24.82 -24.74 -39.48
CA LEU A 429 -24.42 -23.48 -40.08
C LEU A 429 -25.55 -22.97 -40.98
N ASN A 430 -26.21 -21.90 -40.58
CA ASN A 430 -27.27 -21.29 -41.39
C ASN A 430 -26.70 -20.42 -42.49
N LYS A 431 -25.71 -19.59 -42.19
CA LYS A 431 -25.07 -18.68 -43.16
C LYS A 431 -23.64 -18.36 -42.70
N LYS A 432 -22.72 -18.35 -43.65
CA LYS A 432 -21.34 -17.90 -43.50
C LYS A 432 -21.13 -16.63 -44.29
N GLN A 433 -20.69 -15.59 -43.62
CA GLN A 433 -20.26 -14.38 -44.28
C GLN A 433 -18.73 -14.36 -44.34
N GLU A 434 -18.21 -14.39 -45.55
CA GLU A 434 -16.77 -14.24 -45.77
C GLU A 434 -16.38 -12.77 -45.75
N GLY A 435 -15.17 -12.51 -45.25
CA GLY A 435 -14.62 -11.15 -45.27
C GLY A 435 -14.40 -10.66 -46.72
N VAL A 436 -14.49 -9.35 -46.88
CA VAL A 436 -14.14 -8.72 -48.16
C VAL A 436 -12.66 -8.96 -48.43
N ALA A 437 -12.34 -9.46 -49.62
CA ALA A 437 -10.96 -9.62 -50.06
C ALA A 437 -10.28 -8.23 -50.10
N LEU A 438 -9.09 -8.15 -49.56
CA LEU A 438 -8.27 -6.92 -49.51
C LEU A 438 -7.19 -7.02 -50.60
N ASP A 439 -6.84 -5.89 -51.22
CA ASP A 439 -5.77 -5.81 -52.19
C ASP A 439 -4.40 -6.18 -51.58
N SER A 440 -4.23 -5.99 -50.29
CA SER A 440 -3.02 -6.38 -49.55
C SER A 440 -3.33 -6.70 -48.11
N TYR A 441 -2.71 -7.76 -47.57
CA TYR A 441 -2.76 -8.17 -46.17
C TYR A 441 -1.48 -7.78 -45.42
N ALA A 442 -0.58 -6.99 -46.04
CA ALA A 442 0.73 -6.65 -45.45
C ALA A 442 0.65 -6.01 -44.07
N THR A 443 -0.30 -5.10 -43.87
CA THR A 443 -0.50 -4.42 -42.55
C THR A 443 -0.95 -5.42 -41.48
N TYR A 444 -1.84 -6.32 -41.79
CA TYR A 444 -2.29 -7.36 -40.84
C TYR A 444 -1.19 -8.36 -40.55
N ALA A 445 -0.40 -8.75 -41.54
CA ALA A 445 0.75 -9.63 -41.37
C ALA A 445 1.82 -8.96 -40.49
N ALA A 446 2.09 -7.69 -40.71
CA ALA A 446 3.02 -6.92 -39.85
C ALA A 446 2.55 -6.83 -38.40
N ALA A 447 1.25 -6.56 -38.16
CA ALA A 447 0.67 -6.50 -36.84
C ALA A 447 0.71 -7.88 -36.12
N LEU A 448 0.38 -8.96 -36.85
CA LEU A 448 0.52 -10.32 -36.30
C LEU A 448 1.96 -10.67 -35.97
N LYS A 449 2.90 -10.36 -36.88
CA LYS A 449 4.35 -10.59 -36.65
C LYS A 449 4.85 -9.83 -35.41
N ALA A 450 4.48 -8.57 -35.27
CA ALA A 450 4.86 -7.76 -34.08
C ALA A 450 4.27 -8.35 -32.78
N GLY A 451 3.00 -8.75 -32.79
CA GLY A 451 2.36 -9.42 -31.65
C GLY A 451 3.03 -10.76 -31.30
N MET A 452 3.37 -11.57 -32.29
CA MET A 452 4.10 -12.82 -32.10
C MET A 452 5.52 -12.58 -31.57
N GLN A 453 6.24 -11.60 -32.10
CA GLN A 453 7.60 -11.26 -31.63
C GLN A 453 7.62 -10.88 -30.15
N ASN A 454 6.63 -10.12 -29.68
CA ASN A 454 6.52 -9.73 -28.27
C ASN A 454 6.23 -10.93 -27.35
N SER A 455 5.56 -11.97 -27.85
CA SER A 455 5.24 -13.17 -27.07
C SER A 455 6.31 -14.27 -27.14
N ILE A 456 7.14 -14.29 -28.18
CA ILE A 456 8.14 -15.34 -28.42
C ILE A 456 9.11 -15.46 -27.26
N PHE A 457 9.60 -14.34 -26.72
CA PHE A 457 10.55 -14.37 -25.60
C PHE A 457 10.01 -15.15 -24.40
N PHE A 458 8.79 -14.81 -23.97
CA PHE A 458 8.16 -15.49 -22.83
C PHE A 458 7.78 -16.94 -23.15
N SER A 459 7.29 -17.20 -24.35
CA SER A 459 6.93 -18.56 -24.78
C SER A 459 8.15 -19.47 -24.88
N SER A 460 9.25 -18.97 -25.45
CA SER A 460 10.52 -19.72 -25.55
C SER A 460 11.14 -19.96 -24.17
N TYR A 461 11.15 -18.95 -23.31
CA TYR A 461 11.62 -19.10 -21.93
C TYR A 461 10.82 -20.15 -21.16
N ASN A 462 9.50 -20.10 -21.24
CA ASN A 462 8.62 -21.07 -20.57
C ASN A 462 8.81 -22.49 -21.14
N ALA A 463 8.95 -22.64 -22.45
CA ALA A 463 9.19 -23.93 -23.07
C ALA A 463 10.53 -24.54 -22.63
N ILE A 464 11.60 -23.73 -22.55
CA ILE A 464 12.90 -24.16 -22.03
C ILE A 464 12.76 -24.54 -20.54
N LYS A 465 12.08 -23.73 -19.75
CA LYS A 465 11.85 -23.99 -18.32
C LYS A 465 11.06 -25.30 -18.09
N GLU A 466 10.05 -25.59 -18.92
CA GLU A 466 9.25 -26.81 -18.82
C GLU A 466 10.03 -28.06 -19.18
N THR A 467 11.02 -27.96 -20.09
CA THR A 467 11.83 -29.08 -20.55
C THR A 467 13.14 -29.25 -19.78
N ALA A 468 13.59 -28.19 -19.10
CA ALA A 468 14.82 -28.23 -18.33
C ALA A 468 14.65 -29.05 -17.03
N ILE A 469 15.67 -29.84 -16.70
CA ILE A 469 15.81 -30.43 -15.37
C ILE A 469 16.43 -29.33 -14.49
N ILE A 470 15.62 -28.72 -13.63
CA ILE A 470 16.06 -27.65 -12.75
C ILE A 470 16.34 -28.26 -11.37
N GLU A 471 17.58 -28.20 -10.93
CA GLU A 471 17.99 -28.52 -9.56
C GLU A 471 18.14 -27.20 -8.79
N ASP A 472 17.23 -26.97 -7.84
CA ASP A 472 17.26 -25.77 -6.99
C ASP A 472 17.81 -26.12 -5.60
N ASN A 473 19.09 -25.84 -5.41
CA ASN A 473 19.79 -26.09 -4.14
C ASN A 473 19.86 -24.86 -3.23
N ARG A 474 19.18 -23.76 -3.57
CA ARG A 474 19.22 -22.52 -2.78
C ARG A 474 18.77 -22.72 -1.34
N ALA A 475 17.82 -23.63 -1.10
CA ALA A 475 17.31 -23.94 0.24
C ALA A 475 18.39 -24.46 1.22
N VAL A 476 19.54 -24.93 0.72
CA VAL A 476 20.68 -25.38 1.53
C VAL A 476 21.54 -24.21 2.01
N PHE A 477 21.54 -23.09 1.27
CA PHE A 477 22.42 -21.94 1.53
C PHE A 477 21.66 -20.74 2.16
N TYR A 478 20.39 -20.71 1.99
CA TYR A 478 19.48 -19.70 2.54
C TYR A 478 18.57 -20.33 3.58
#